data_631e46e314bfe816653082a00ba8be15
#
_entry.id   631e46e314bfe816653082a00ba8be15
#
_cell.length_a   1.000
_cell.length_b   1.000
_cell.length_c   1.000
_cell.angle_alpha   90.00
_cell.angle_beta   90.00
_cell.angle_gamma   90.00
#
_symmetry.space_group_name_H-M   'P 1'
#
loop_
_entity.id
_entity.type
_entity.pdbx_description
1 polymer ?
#
loop_
_entity_poly.entity_id
_entity_poly.type
_entity_poly.pdbx_seq_one_letter_code
_entity_poly.pdbx_strand_id
1 'polypeptide(L)'
;MNLKKYYHERPTSLTKNILKEYDNPDHKVSVWNAFADSGLPGINEDDFSILPRLIPASYFPVIEKSCKEITTFLLSIVSLPPEEIKAIVPEGPIRNFLINELGVLKNQPKRLTGSFRFDMAIVGEPNKHNPPQLLEVNEIGFDGLARSTFFQNTMLELMPELKKRVINLDTANAEVRNMNRLGKNIARIQYDCYNWDELYLKMTAEKMGSHLHLVSPSQFKAKIHKDFPLLEQKPFSFKDGKVWIGKNFRPDAMNMSFAFTLSDLKRDQAIYEKLVSSKTPQYGPLITSLVASKTVLVLLNDQTLRRKVFGKSDKLGAAILPAYSLSGNEEKVRSHVSELVLKHADGFGGMQVFMDKELVKRLNKIPKNKHHEWVLQQKTKLNTIDVNGMLSRRKKVISDLGVFIHYDWQDGKFTHFEVGGLMSRATNKGLKVNVSSGGLQVAVMLEKGC
;
A
#
# COMPACT_ATOMS: atom_id res chain seq x y z
N MET A 1 -15.03 -10.63 19.42
CA MET A 1 -15.16 -9.18 19.23
C MET A 1 -16.63 -8.79 19.14
N ASN A 2 -17.07 -7.71 19.78
CA ASN A 2 -18.48 -7.24 19.69
C ASN A 2 -18.64 -6.28 18.52
N LEU A 3 -19.09 -6.77 17.36
CA LEU A 3 -19.27 -6.00 16.12
C LEU A 3 -20.46 -5.02 16.18
N LYS A 4 -21.35 -5.11 17.21
CA LYS A 4 -22.45 -4.16 17.41
C LYS A 4 -21.98 -2.74 17.72
N LYS A 5 -20.70 -2.58 18.14
CA LYS A 5 -20.08 -1.27 18.42
C LYS A 5 -19.72 -0.48 17.18
N TYR A 6 -19.68 -1.12 16.00
CA TYR A 6 -19.19 -0.53 14.77
C TYR A 6 -20.37 -0.17 13.86
N TYR A 7 -20.17 0.83 13.03
CA TYR A 7 -21.10 1.13 11.96
C TYR A 7 -21.11 -0.02 10.96
N HIS A 8 -22.27 -0.47 10.57
CA HIS A 8 -22.43 -1.49 9.54
C HIS A 8 -22.81 -0.82 8.23
N GLU A 9 -21.98 -0.98 7.20
CA GLU A 9 -22.32 -0.56 5.84
C GLU A 9 -23.57 -1.33 5.39
N ARG A 10 -24.65 -0.59 5.09
CA ARG A 10 -25.89 -1.20 4.65
C ARG A 10 -25.69 -1.81 3.27
N PRO A 11 -25.98 -3.12 3.08
CA PRO A 11 -25.88 -3.71 1.76
C PRO A 11 -26.86 -3.01 0.82
N THR A 12 -26.36 -2.57 -0.33
CA THR A 12 -27.14 -1.94 -1.39
C THR A 12 -28.13 -2.95 -1.99
N SER A 13 -29.08 -2.47 -2.79
CA SER A 13 -30.00 -3.37 -3.52
C SER A 13 -29.24 -4.31 -4.43
N LEU A 14 -28.15 -3.82 -5.06
CA LEU A 14 -27.26 -4.62 -5.92
C LEU A 14 -26.57 -5.71 -5.12
N THR A 15 -25.98 -5.39 -3.96
CA THR A 15 -25.38 -6.38 -3.07
C THR A 15 -26.35 -7.47 -2.65
N LYS A 16 -27.60 -7.09 -2.34
CA LYS A 16 -28.64 -8.07 -1.97
C LYS A 16 -29.04 -8.99 -3.13
N ASN A 17 -29.12 -8.45 -4.34
CA ASN A 17 -29.39 -9.22 -5.56
C ASN A 17 -28.27 -10.21 -5.86
N ILE A 18 -27.00 -9.76 -5.79
CA ILE A 18 -25.83 -10.63 -5.93
C ILE A 18 -25.91 -11.80 -4.94
N LEU A 19 -26.17 -11.52 -3.67
CA LEU A 19 -26.30 -12.58 -2.66
C LEU A 19 -27.41 -13.57 -2.97
N LYS A 20 -28.56 -13.06 -3.43
CA LYS A 20 -29.70 -13.93 -3.76
C LYS A 20 -29.38 -14.86 -4.93
N GLU A 21 -28.69 -14.36 -5.93
CA GLU A 21 -28.44 -15.06 -7.19
C GLU A 21 -27.21 -15.96 -7.12
N TYR A 22 -26.14 -15.49 -6.48
CA TYR A 22 -24.83 -16.15 -6.55
C TYR A 22 -24.37 -16.79 -5.25
N ASP A 23 -25.13 -16.73 -4.16
CA ASP A 23 -24.80 -17.44 -2.91
C ASP A 23 -25.25 -18.90 -2.95
N ASN A 24 -24.88 -19.62 -3.99
CA ASN A 24 -25.10 -21.05 -4.12
C ASN A 24 -23.76 -21.80 -4.32
N PRO A 25 -23.69 -23.11 -4.01
CA PRO A 25 -22.48 -23.89 -4.13
C PRO A 25 -21.90 -23.92 -5.55
N ASP A 26 -22.73 -24.04 -6.57
CA ASP A 26 -22.27 -24.16 -7.97
C ASP A 26 -21.60 -22.86 -8.42
N HIS A 27 -22.19 -21.73 -8.07
CA HIS A 27 -21.57 -20.43 -8.37
C HIS A 27 -20.23 -20.24 -7.64
N LYS A 28 -20.15 -20.62 -6.37
CA LYS A 28 -18.89 -20.59 -5.60
C LYS A 28 -17.81 -21.45 -6.27
N VAL A 29 -18.16 -22.65 -6.73
CA VAL A 29 -17.26 -23.51 -7.50
C VAL A 29 -16.82 -22.83 -8.79
N SER A 30 -17.74 -22.18 -9.51
CA SER A 30 -17.39 -21.46 -10.74
C SER A 30 -16.41 -20.30 -10.49
N VAL A 31 -16.60 -19.52 -9.40
CA VAL A 31 -15.66 -18.47 -8.98
C VAL A 31 -14.30 -19.07 -8.65
N TRP A 32 -14.28 -20.16 -7.88
CA TRP A 32 -13.03 -20.85 -7.54
C TRP A 32 -12.30 -21.35 -8.78
N ASN A 33 -13.00 -22.02 -9.68
CA ASN A 33 -12.40 -22.53 -10.91
C ASN A 33 -11.81 -21.40 -11.76
N ALA A 34 -12.50 -20.27 -11.89
CA ALA A 34 -11.99 -19.12 -12.61
C ALA A 34 -10.68 -18.57 -11.99
N PHE A 35 -10.55 -18.62 -10.66
CA PHE A 35 -9.30 -18.25 -9.99
C PHE A 35 -8.22 -19.33 -10.14
N ALA A 36 -8.57 -20.60 -9.99
CA ALA A 36 -7.63 -21.71 -10.13
C ALA A 36 -7.10 -21.84 -11.56
N ASP A 37 -7.97 -21.71 -12.55
CA ASP A 37 -7.65 -21.80 -13.97
C ASP A 37 -6.81 -20.61 -14.47
N SER A 38 -6.73 -19.54 -13.69
CA SER A 38 -5.84 -18.40 -14.02
C SER A 38 -4.37 -18.78 -14.06
N GLY A 39 -3.99 -19.93 -13.49
CA GLY A 39 -2.60 -20.37 -13.35
C GLY A 39 -1.77 -19.49 -12.41
N LEU A 40 -2.41 -18.57 -11.68
CA LEU A 40 -1.75 -17.71 -10.73
C LEU A 40 -1.59 -18.43 -9.39
N PRO A 41 -0.38 -18.67 -8.93
CA PRO A 41 -0.14 -19.43 -7.71
C PRO A 41 -0.40 -18.58 -6.45
N GLY A 42 -0.66 -19.25 -5.31
CA GLY A 42 -0.79 -18.62 -3.99
C GLY A 42 -2.14 -17.95 -3.71
N ILE A 43 -3.19 -18.35 -4.42
CA ILE A 43 -4.58 -18.04 -4.07
C ILE A 43 -5.14 -19.21 -3.27
N ASN A 44 -5.55 -18.95 -2.04
CA ASN A 44 -6.26 -19.93 -1.22
C ASN A 44 -7.75 -19.59 -1.16
N GLU A 45 -8.60 -20.59 -1.07
CA GLU A 45 -10.07 -20.47 -1.05
C GLU A 45 -10.56 -19.52 0.06
N ASP A 46 -9.86 -19.47 1.18
CA ASP A 46 -10.20 -18.63 2.33
C ASP A 46 -9.65 -17.20 2.26
N ASP A 47 -8.88 -16.84 1.22
CA ASP A 47 -8.19 -15.54 1.14
C ASP A 47 -9.05 -14.42 0.54
N PHE A 48 -10.24 -14.71 0.01
CA PHE A 48 -11.08 -13.70 -0.63
C PHE A 48 -12.58 -13.88 -0.40
N SER A 49 -13.33 -12.80 -0.58
CA SER A 49 -14.80 -12.79 -0.55
C SER A 49 -15.36 -12.78 -1.96
N ILE A 50 -16.34 -13.65 -2.21
CA ILE A 50 -17.13 -13.62 -3.45
C ILE A 50 -18.13 -12.45 -3.50
N LEU A 51 -18.38 -11.81 -2.38
CA LEU A 51 -19.22 -10.62 -2.30
C LEU A 51 -18.33 -9.37 -2.34
N PRO A 52 -18.45 -8.54 -3.39
CA PRO A 52 -17.69 -7.28 -3.45
C PRO A 52 -18.21 -6.27 -2.43
N ARG A 53 -17.33 -5.39 -1.97
CA ARG A 53 -17.71 -4.17 -1.26
C ARG A 53 -18.06 -3.11 -2.28
N LEU A 54 -19.27 -2.59 -2.23
CA LEU A 54 -19.74 -1.52 -3.10
C LEU A 54 -19.70 -0.19 -2.35
N ILE A 55 -18.98 0.77 -2.92
CA ILE A 55 -18.86 2.14 -2.39
C ILE A 55 -19.58 3.06 -3.37
N PRO A 56 -20.39 4.03 -2.91
CA PRO A 56 -21.04 4.99 -3.82
C PRO A 56 -20.03 5.72 -4.69
N ALA A 57 -20.24 5.78 -6.00
CA ALA A 57 -19.35 6.50 -6.93
C ALA A 57 -19.23 8.00 -6.56
N SER A 58 -20.26 8.57 -5.97
CA SER A 58 -20.23 9.96 -5.45
C SER A 58 -19.25 10.18 -4.29
N TYR A 59 -18.80 9.11 -3.63
CA TYR A 59 -17.79 9.19 -2.58
C TYR A 59 -16.35 9.18 -3.12
N PHE A 60 -16.14 8.70 -4.33
CA PHE A 60 -14.79 8.58 -4.92
C PHE A 60 -14.04 9.92 -4.99
N PRO A 61 -14.64 11.05 -5.37
CA PRO A 61 -13.95 12.35 -5.33
C PRO A 61 -13.45 12.76 -3.95
N VAL A 62 -14.12 12.30 -2.87
CA VAL A 62 -13.67 12.57 -1.49
C VAL A 62 -12.42 11.77 -1.17
N ILE A 63 -12.38 10.48 -1.58
CA ILE A 63 -11.19 9.63 -1.47
C ILE A 63 -10.04 10.26 -2.24
N GLU A 64 -10.26 10.57 -3.52
CA GLU A 64 -9.26 11.16 -4.41
C GLU A 64 -8.66 12.45 -3.85
N LYS A 65 -9.51 13.36 -3.37
CA LYS A 65 -9.09 14.61 -2.76
C LYS A 65 -8.20 14.36 -1.54
N SER A 66 -8.63 13.50 -0.61
CA SER A 66 -7.87 13.18 0.60
C SER A 66 -6.51 12.56 0.25
N CYS A 67 -6.48 11.63 -0.68
CA CYS A 67 -5.26 11.00 -1.15
C CYS A 67 -4.31 12.00 -1.82
N LYS A 68 -4.83 12.90 -2.63
CA LYS A 68 -4.04 13.94 -3.29
C LYS A 68 -3.39 14.89 -2.30
N GLU A 69 -4.13 15.33 -1.29
CA GLU A 69 -3.63 16.20 -0.24
C GLU A 69 -2.54 15.51 0.60
N ILE A 70 -2.76 14.25 1.01
CA ILE A 70 -1.76 13.46 1.72
C ILE A 70 -0.50 13.28 0.86
N THR A 71 -0.65 12.86 -0.41
CA THR A 71 0.47 12.66 -1.33
C THR A 71 1.24 13.95 -1.58
N THR A 72 0.54 15.08 -1.71
CA THR A 72 1.18 16.42 -1.82
C THR A 72 2.07 16.68 -0.63
N PHE A 73 1.59 16.44 0.60
CA PHE A 73 2.39 16.62 1.81
C PHE A 73 3.64 15.73 1.79
N LEU A 74 3.47 14.43 1.53
CA LEU A 74 4.57 13.46 1.55
C LEU A 74 5.66 13.81 0.54
N LEU A 75 5.27 14.11 -0.71
CA LEU A 75 6.22 14.45 -1.77
C LEU A 75 6.87 15.82 -1.54
N SER A 76 6.15 16.78 -0.98
CA SER A 76 6.74 18.05 -0.59
C SER A 76 7.84 17.89 0.45
N ILE A 77 7.66 17.00 1.46
CA ILE A 77 8.69 16.75 2.47
C ILE A 77 9.96 16.16 1.84
N VAL A 78 9.83 15.14 0.98
CA VAL A 78 11.02 14.52 0.34
C VAL A 78 11.60 15.36 -0.78
N SER A 79 10.97 16.47 -1.15
CA SER A 79 11.49 17.47 -2.10
C SER A 79 12.20 18.65 -1.43
N LEU A 80 12.22 18.72 -0.10
CA LEU A 80 12.94 19.75 0.65
C LEU A 80 14.45 19.58 0.48
N PRO A 81 15.25 20.63 0.79
CA PRO A 81 16.70 20.50 0.88
C PRO A 81 17.13 19.36 1.83
N PRO A 82 18.22 18.63 1.54
CA PRO A 82 18.67 17.48 2.33
C PRO A 82 18.74 17.72 3.85
N GLU A 83 19.24 18.88 4.28
CA GLU A 83 19.38 19.20 5.70
C GLU A 83 18.01 19.41 6.38
N GLU A 84 17.05 19.96 5.65
CA GLU A 84 15.68 20.11 6.16
C GLU A 84 14.98 18.75 6.29
N ILE A 85 15.12 17.86 5.30
CA ILE A 85 14.58 16.50 5.37
C ILE A 85 15.17 15.78 6.59
N LYS A 86 16.49 15.88 6.76
CA LYS A 86 17.21 15.25 7.86
C LYS A 86 16.74 15.74 9.24
N ALA A 87 16.40 17.02 9.34
CA ALA A 87 15.90 17.62 10.57
C ALA A 87 14.42 17.27 10.86
N ILE A 88 13.61 17.09 9.82
CA ILE A 88 12.15 16.92 9.94
C ILE A 88 11.76 15.43 10.07
N VAL A 89 12.32 14.55 9.22
CA VAL A 89 11.91 13.14 9.20
C VAL A 89 12.38 12.45 10.47
N PRO A 90 11.46 11.87 11.28
CA PRO A 90 11.80 11.25 12.55
C PRO A 90 12.81 10.13 12.39
N GLU A 91 13.67 9.98 13.38
CA GLU A 91 14.63 8.88 13.41
C GLU A 91 13.96 7.51 13.42
N GLY A 92 14.60 6.56 12.77
CA GLY A 92 14.21 5.16 12.71
C GLY A 92 15.29 4.34 12.02
N PRO A 93 15.32 3.02 12.24
CA PRO A 93 16.40 2.17 11.74
C PRO A 93 16.58 2.24 10.22
N ILE A 94 15.49 2.10 9.45
CA ILE A 94 15.53 2.18 7.98
C ILE A 94 15.89 3.59 7.54
N ARG A 95 15.25 4.63 8.11
CA ARG A 95 15.54 6.03 7.79
C ARG A 95 17.02 6.35 7.97
N ASN A 96 17.59 5.97 9.11
CA ASN A 96 18.99 6.26 9.42
C ASN A 96 19.92 5.56 8.43
N PHE A 97 19.62 4.33 8.05
CA PHE A 97 20.37 3.60 7.04
C PHE A 97 20.28 4.23 5.66
N LEU A 98 19.08 4.60 5.20
CA LEU A 98 18.88 5.24 3.90
C LEU A 98 19.64 6.57 3.79
N ILE A 99 19.60 7.39 4.84
CA ILE A 99 20.25 8.71 4.83
C ILE A 99 21.76 8.62 4.99
N ASN A 100 22.22 7.88 5.99
CA ASN A 100 23.63 7.91 6.42
C ASN A 100 24.49 6.92 5.60
N GLU A 101 23.96 5.74 5.30
CA GLU A 101 24.71 4.68 4.64
C GLU A 101 24.48 4.68 3.13
N LEU A 102 23.23 4.74 2.67
CA LEU A 102 22.95 4.73 1.22
C LEU A 102 23.00 6.11 0.58
N GLY A 103 23.03 7.18 1.35
CA GLY A 103 23.16 8.54 0.84
C GLY A 103 22.03 8.99 -0.08
N VAL A 104 20.78 8.57 0.20
CA VAL A 104 19.62 8.89 -0.66
C VAL A 104 19.40 10.39 -0.82
N LEU A 105 19.77 11.20 0.17
CA LEU A 105 19.67 12.66 0.10
C LEU A 105 20.71 13.31 -0.81
N LYS A 106 21.89 12.69 -0.98
CA LYS A 106 22.92 13.18 -1.90
C LYS A 106 22.53 13.00 -3.36
N ASN A 107 21.68 12.00 -3.62
CA ASN A 107 21.23 11.59 -4.95
C ASN A 107 19.74 11.87 -5.15
N GLN A 108 19.22 12.92 -4.51
CA GLN A 108 17.80 13.27 -4.56
C GLN A 108 17.36 13.55 -6.01
N PRO A 109 16.38 12.78 -6.53
CA PRO A 109 15.93 12.97 -7.90
C PRO A 109 15.03 14.21 -8.00
N LYS A 110 15.14 14.96 -9.09
CA LYS A 110 14.27 16.12 -9.39
C LYS A 110 12.85 15.72 -9.75
N ARG A 111 12.65 14.50 -10.21
CA ARG A 111 11.36 13.92 -10.56
C ARG A 111 11.13 12.68 -9.73
N LEU A 112 9.96 12.60 -9.09
CA LEU A 112 9.53 11.48 -8.27
C LEU A 112 8.33 10.83 -8.97
N THR A 113 8.53 9.63 -9.49
CA THR A 113 7.47 8.83 -10.11
C THR A 113 7.32 7.54 -9.33
N GLY A 114 6.11 7.18 -8.96
CA GLY A 114 5.90 5.98 -8.15
C GLY A 114 4.44 5.76 -7.79
N SER A 115 4.23 4.88 -6.84
CA SER A 115 2.92 4.58 -6.29
C SER A 115 2.95 4.49 -4.77
N PHE A 116 1.81 4.81 -4.16
CA PHE A 116 1.52 4.54 -2.75
C PHE A 116 0.29 3.65 -2.64
N ARG A 117 0.21 2.86 -1.58
CA ARG A 117 -1.05 2.35 -1.07
C ARG A 117 -1.33 2.98 0.28
N PHE A 118 -2.42 3.72 0.37
CA PHE A 118 -2.91 4.23 1.65
C PHE A 118 -3.93 3.24 2.22
N ASP A 119 -3.64 2.74 3.40
CA ASP A 119 -4.61 1.96 4.16
C ASP A 119 -5.46 2.94 4.96
N MET A 120 -6.76 2.97 4.70
CA MET A 120 -7.68 3.96 5.23
C MET A 120 -8.87 3.32 5.94
N ALA A 121 -9.50 4.06 6.83
CA ALA A 121 -10.76 3.70 7.48
C ALA A 121 -11.90 4.56 6.93
N ILE A 122 -12.96 3.93 6.46
CA ILE A 122 -14.25 4.62 6.32
C ILE A 122 -14.95 4.48 7.68
N VAL A 123 -15.37 5.60 8.26
CA VAL A 123 -16.05 5.66 9.56
C VAL A 123 -17.46 6.18 9.36
N GLY A 124 -18.47 5.34 9.62
CA GLY A 124 -19.85 5.70 9.35
C GLY A 124 -20.21 5.66 7.87
N GLU A 125 -21.18 6.44 7.46
CA GLU A 125 -21.68 6.45 6.09
C GLU A 125 -20.70 7.15 5.13
N PRO A 126 -20.35 6.55 3.98
CA PRO A 126 -19.53 7.20 2.97
C PRO A 126 -20.30 8.38 2.35
N ASN A 127 -19.89 9.60 2.67
CA ASN A 127 -20.50 10.82 2.13
C ASN A 127 -19.45 11.96 2.03
N LYS A 128 -19.80 13.05 1.35
CA LYS A 128 -18.90 14.17 1.07
C LYS A 128 -18.35 14.91 2.31
N HIS A 129 -18.96 14.73 3.46
CA HIS A 129 -18.56 15.37 4.73
C HIS A 129 -17.71 14.46 5.62
N ASN A 130 -17.56 13.20 5.24
CA ASN A 130 -16.90 12.19 6.04
C ASN A 130 -15.71 11.56 5.25
N PRO A 131 -14.58 12.25 5.16
CA PRO A 131 -13.42 11.72 4.43
C PRO A 131 -12.88 10.46 5.10
N PRO A 132 -12.27 9.54 4.33
CA PRO A 132 -11.64 8.37 4.89
C PRO A 132 -10.42 8.78 5.73
N GLN A 133 -10.19 8.09 6.84
CA GLN A 133 -9.10 8.37 7.79
C GLN A 133 -7.89 7.50 7.51
N LEU A 134 -6.71 8.10 7.42
CA LEU A 134 -5.47 7.43 7.14
C LEU A 134 -5.01 6.55 8.32
N LEU A 135 -4.78 5.28 8.06
CA LEU A 135 -4.23 4.32 9.02
C LEU A 135 -2.74 4.12 8.82
N GLU A 136 -2.30 4.03 7.56
CA GLU A 136 -0.92 3.70 7.18
C GLU A 136 -0.61 4.17 5.75
N VAL A 137 0.65 4.52 5.52
CA VAL A 137 1.21 4.78 4.19
C VAL A 137 2.12 3.61 3.84
N ASN A 138 1.91 3.01 2.68
CA ASN A 138 2.78 1.99 2.11
C ASN A 138 3.30 2.49 0.77
N GLU A 139 4.59 2.40 0.54
CA GLU A 139 5.23 2.83 -0.71
C GLU A 139 5.93 1.67 -1.39
N ILE A 140 6.69 0.88 -0.63
CA ILE A 140 7.49 -0.22 -1.15
C ILE A 140 6.89 -1.56 -0.72
N GLY A 141 6.86 -2.51 -1.66
CA GLY A 141 6.49 -3.90 -1.37
C GLY A 141 5.06 -4.10 -0.88
N PHE A 142 4.14 -3.24 -1.29
CA PHE A 142 2.75 -3.47 -0.97
C PHE A 142 2.10 -4.45 -1.96
N ASP A 143 1.45 -5.46 -1.41
CA ASP A 143 0.69 -6.44 -2.16
C ASP A 143 -0.72 -5.97 -2.49
N GLY A 144 -1.35 -6.68 -3.42
CA GLY A 144 -2.77 -6.57 -3.72
C GLY A 144 -3.11 -5.66 -4.88
N LEU A 145 -2.11 -5.05 -5.53
CA LEU A 145 -2.31 -4.13 -6.65
C LEU A 145 -2.93 -4.86 -7.85
N ALA A 146 -2.30 -5.91 -8.31
CA ALA A 146 -2.81 -6.72 -9.40
C ALA A 146 -3.95 -7.65 -8.96
N ARG A 147 -3.93 -8.13 -7.72
CA ARG A 147 -5.04 -8.89 -7.12
C ARG A 147 -6.34 -8.12 -7.12
N SER A 148 -6.29 -6.84 -6.80
CA SER A 148 -7.48 -5.98 -6.86
C SER A 148 -8.11 -5.99 -8.26
N THR A 149 -7.32 -5.77 -9.30
CA THR A 149 -7.78 -5.82 -10.69
C THR A 149 -8.31 -7.20 -11.07
N PHE A 150 -7.56 -8.24 -10.73
CA PHE A 150 -7.92 -9.60 -11.09
C PHE A 150 -9.26 -10.01 -10.47
N PHE A 151 -9.46 -9.80 -9.16
CA PHE A 151 -10.72 -10.12 -8.49
C PHE A 151 -11.88 -9.31 -9.05
N GLN A 152 -11.70 -8.03 -9.33
CA GLN A 152 -12.74 -7.21 -9.93
C GLN A 152 -13.13 -7.73 -11.33
N ASN A 153 -12.16 -8.03 -12.18
CA ASN A 153 -12.40 -8.52 -13.53
C ASN A 153 -13.10 -9.86 -13.54
N THR A 154 -12.64 -10.82 -12.71
CA THR A 154 -13.30 -12.12 -12.55
C THR A 154 -14.75 -11.97 -12.11
N MET A 155 -15.03 -11.10 -11.12
CA MET A 155 -16.40 -10.84 -10.70
C MET A 155 -17.25 -10.22 -11.81
N LEU A 156 -16.68 -9.30 -12.61
CA LEU A 156 -17.40 -8.69 -13.72
C LEU A 156 -17.67 -9.68 -14.88
N GLU A 157 -16.84 -10.67 -15.05
CA GLU A 157 -17.05 -11.76 -16.02
C GLU A 157 -18.16 -12.70 -15.56
N LEU A 158 -18.13 -13.10 -14.30
CA LEU A 158 -19.09 -14.04 -13.73
C LEU A 158 -20.43 -13.43 -13.35
N MET A 159 -20.49 -12.10 -13.19
CA MET A 159 -21.68 -11.34 -12.78
C MET A 159 -21.91 -10.18 -13.76
N PRO A 160 -22.42 -10.45 -14.98
CA PRO A 160 -22.56 -9.41 -16.04
C PRO A 160 -23.43 -8.21 -15.64
N GLU A 161 -24.37 -8.38 -14.72
CA GLU A 161 -25.22 -7.31 -14.21
C GLU A 161 -24.42 -6.26 -13.42
N LEU A 162 -23.26 -6.63 -12.82
CA LEU A 162 -22.35 -5.67 -12.19
C LEU A 162 -21.80 -4.66 -13.19
N LYS A 163 -21.47 -5.09 -14.42
CA LYS A 163 -20.84 -4.22 -15.45
C LYS A 163 -21.68 -2.96 -15.73
N LYS A 164 -23.00 -3.07 -15.66
CA LYS A 164 -23.90 -1.94 -15.93
C LYS A 164 -23.97 -0.96 -14.75
N ARG A 165 -23.81 -1.45 -13.54
CA ARG A 165 -24.09 -0.72 -12.30
C ARG A 165 -22.85 -0.25 -11.55
N VAL A 166 -21.65 -0.71 -11.92
CA VAL A 166 -20.41 -0.32 -11.24
C VAL A 166 -19.42 0.36 -12.18
N ILE A 167 -18.48 1.06 -11.58
CA ILE A 167 -17.25 1.51 -12.19
C ILE A 167 -16.13 0.65 -11.60
N ASN A 168 -15.39 0.00 -12.47
CA ASN A 168 -14.19 -0.75 -12.13
C ASN A 168 -12.97 0.16 -12.23
N LEU A 169 -12.09 0.10 -11.24
CA LEU A 169 -10.81 0.79 -11.24
C LEU A 169 -9.71 -0.23 -11.52
N ASP A 170 -9.14 -0.19 -12.71
CA ASP A 170 -8.10 -1.13 -13.13
C ASP A 170 -6.73 -0.69 -12.61
N THR A 171 -6.41 -1.13 -11.40
CA THR A 171 -5.20 -0.79 -10.67
C THR A 171 -3.93 -1.25 -11.40
N ALA A 172 -3.96 -2.43 -12.03
CA ALA A 172 -2.81 -2.96 -12.74
C ALA A 172 -2.48 -2.12 -13.98
N ASN A 173 -3.49 -1.76 -14.77
CA ASN A 173 -3.32 -0.87 -15.90
C ASN A 173 -2.86 0.54 -15.47
N ALA A 174 -3.37 1.06 -14.36
CA ALA A 174 -2.95 2.36 -13.83
C ALA A 174 -1.46 2.35 -13.42
N GLU A 175 -1.01 1.30 -12.74
CA GLU A 175 0.40 1.13 -12.37
C GLU A 175 1.30 1.06 -13.61
N VAL A 176 0.93 0.25 -14.60
CA VAL A 176 1.70 0.14 -15.85
C VAL A 176 1.71 1.45 -16.64
N ARG A 177 0.57 2.17 -16.72
CA ARG A 177 0.54 3.51 -17.34
C ARG A 177 1.50 4.47 -16.66
N ASN A 178 1.55 4.44 -15.34
CA ASN A 178 2.42 5.33 -14.58
C ASN A 178 3.90 4.95 -14.75
N MET A 179 4.26 3.66 -14.72
CA MET A 179 5.61 3.20 -15.04
C MET A 179 6.04 3.62 -16.45
N ASN A 180 5.14 3.52 -17.43
CA ASN A 180 5.40 3.87 -18.84
C ASN A 180 5.72 5.35 -19.07
N ARG A 181 5.51 6.23 -18.08
CA ARG A 181 5.98 7.62 -18.12
C ARG A 181 7.50 7.75 -18.06
N LEU A 182 8.17 6.70 -17.58
CA LEU A 182 9.63 6.64 -17.52
C LEU A 182 10.24 5.86 -18.69
N GLY A 183 9.45 5.12 -19.45
CA GLY A 183 9.87 4.32 -20.60
C GLY A 183 9.07 3.04 -20.75
N LYS A 184 9.39 2.25 -21.77
CA LYS A 184 8.67 1.02 -22.11
C LYS A 184 9.37 -0.26 -21.64
N ASN A 185 10.65 -0.18 -21.35
CA ASN A 185 11.47 -1.31 -20.89
C ASN A 185 11.86 -1.07 -19.43
N ILE A 186 11.06 -1.59 -18.51
CA ILE A 186 11.21 -1.38 -17.07
C ILE A 186 11.84 -2.61 -16.44
N ALA A 187 12.92 -2.42 -15.70
CA ALA A 187 13.49 -3.48 -14.86
C ALA A 187 12.93 -3.36 -13.45
N ARG A 188 12.10 -4.31 -13.03
CA ARG A 188 11.59 -4.40 -11.67
C ARG A 188 12.51 -5.28 -10.84
N ILE A 189 13.14 -4.69 -9.84
CA ILE A 189 14.06 -5.40 -8.95
C ILE A 189 13.24 -6.22 -7.95
N GLN A 190 13.58 -7.49 -7.83
CA GLN A 190 12.96 -8.42 -6.90
C GLN A 190 14.03 -9.11 -6.06
N TYR A 191 13.66 -9.47 -4.84
CA TYR A 191 14.39 -10.44 -4.05
C TYR A 191 13.93 -11.86 -4.40
N ASP A 192 13.83 -12.71 -3.42
CA ASP A 192 13.35 -14.10 -3.50
C ASP A 192 11.82 -14.21 -3.46
N CYS A 193 11.14 -13.08 -3.39
CA CYS A 193 9.71 -13.06 -3.17
C CYS A 193 8.93 -13.56 -4.38
N TYR A 194 8.19 -14.58 -4.09
CA TYR A 194 7.09 -15.02 -4.88
C TYR A 194 5.90 -14.10 -4.70
N ASN A 195 5.54 -13.37 -5.73
CA ASN A 195 4.30 -12.62 -5.73
C ASN A 195 3.63 -12.71 -7.10
N TRP A 196 2.45 -13.31 -7.15
CA TRP A 196 1.70 -13.39 -8.38
C TRP A 196 1.22 -11.99 -8.88
N ASP A 197 1.18 -10.99 -8.01
CA ASP A 197 0.98 -9.59 -8.41
C ASP A 197 2.00 -9.18 -9.49
N GLU A 198 3.24 -9.60 -9.34
CA GLU A 198 4.32 -9.29 -10.29
C GLU A 198 4.10 -9.94 -11.64
N LEU A 199 3.66 -11.19 -11.65
CA LEU A 199 3.34 -11.91 -12.87
C LEU A 199 2.19 -11.24 -13.62
N TYR A 200 1.12 -10.89 -12.88
CA TYR A 200 -0.03 -10.24 -13.49
C TYR A 200 0.33 -8.84 -14.04
N LEU A 201 1.16 -8.08 -13.32
CA LEU A 201 1.68 -6.80 -13.80
C LEU A 201 2.52 -6.96 -15.07
N LYS A 202 3.38 -8.00 -15.13
CA LYS A 202 4.17 -8.31 -16.32
C LYS A 202 3.26 -8.60 -17.51
N MET A 203 2.26 -9.46 -17.35
CA MET A 203 1.27 -9.76 -18.38
C MET A 203 0.49 -8.50 -18.83
N THR A 204 0.14 -7.63 -17.87
CA THR A 204 -0.54 -6.37 -18.14
C THR A 204 0.36 -5.42 -18.94
N ALA A 205 1.63 -5.32 -18.58
CA ALA A 205 2.61 -4.51 -19.31
C ALA A 205 2.76 -4.97 -20.77
N GLU A 206 2.87 -6.28 -20.99
CA GLU A 206 2.95 -6.86 -22.33
C GLU A 206 1.71 -6.55 -23.19
N LYS A 207 0.50 -6.69 -22.61
CA LYS A 207 -0.76 -6.31 -23.27
C LYS A 207 -0.80 -4.82 -23.63
N MET A 208 -0.11 -3.97 -22.87
CA MET A 208 -0.03 -2.51 -23.10
C MET A 208 1.16 -2.10 -23.99
N GLY A 209 1.87 -3.05 -24.58
CA GLY A 209 3.02 -2.80 -25.46
C GLY A 209 4.24 -2.25 -24.72
N SER A 210 4.46 -2.70 -23.50
CA SER A 210 5.65 -2.44 -22.69
C SER A 210 6.19 -3.74 -22.09
N HIS A 211 7.43 -3.70 -21.61
CA HIS A 211 8.12 -4.88 -21.09
C HIS A 211 8.53 -4.64 -19.64
N LEU A 212 7.96 -5.43 -18.73
CA LEU A 212 8.36 -5.49 -17.34
C LEU A 212 9.29 -6.69 -17.12
N HIS A 213 10.58 -6.41 -16.96
CA HIS A 213 11.59 -7.42 -16.71
C HIS A 213 11.71 -7.63 -15.20
N LEU A 214 11.29 -8.81 -14.71
CA LEU A 214 11.47 -9.20 -13.32
C LEU A 214 12.90 -9.70 -13.13
N VAL A 215 13.72 -8.95 -12.42
CA VAL A 215 15.16 -9.22 -12.31
C VAL A 215 15.63 -9.14 -10.87
N SER A 216 16.58 -10.02 -10.54
CA SER A 216 17.33 -9.95 -9.29
C SER A 216 18.82 -9.77 -9.61
N PRO A 217 19.49 -8.76 -9.02
CA PRO A 217 20.94 -8.67 -9.16
C PRO A 217 21.62 -9.96 -8.68
N SER A 218 22.50 -10.54 -9.51
CA SER A 218 23.27 -11.71 -9.10
C SER A 218 24.22 -11.43 -7.94
N GLN A 219 24.46 -10.15 -7.66
CA GLN A 219 25.20 -9.66 -6.50
C GLN A 219 24.40 -9.72 -5.21
N PHE A 220 23.07 -9.84 -5.28
CA PHE A 220 22.26 -10.06 -4.09
C PHE A 220 22.57 -11.43 -3.47
N LYS A 221 22.74 -11.43 -2.16
CA LYS A 221 22.96 -12.66 -1.38
C LYS A 221 21.65 -13.40 -1.07
N ALA A 222 20.52 -12.91 -1.60
CA ALA A 222 19.21 -13.54 -1.46
C ALA A 222 19.17 -14.88 -2.21
N LYS A 223 18.50 -15.86 -1.61
CA LYS A 223 18.21 -17.13 -2.31
C LYS A 223 16.96 -16.94 -3.15
N ILE A 224 17.10 -17.15 -4.45
CA ILE A 224 15.94 -17.18 -5.35
C ILE A 224 15.24 -18.51 -5.20
N HIS A 225 13.92 -18.47 -5.00
CA HIS A 225 13.10 -19.68 -4.98
C HIS A 225 13.14 -20.36 -6.34
N LYS A 226 13.56 -21.63 -6.37
CA LYS A 226 13.73 -22.40 -7.62
C LYS A 226 12.42 -22.59 -8.39
N ASP A 227 11.29 -22.45 -7.73
CA ASP A 227 9.95 -22.63 -8.29
C ASP A 227 9.44 -21.39 -9.07
N PHE A 228 10.33 -20.36 -9.26
CA PHE A 228 10.01 -19.12 -9.97
C PHE A 228 10.82 -18.94 -11.25
N PRO A 229 10.42 -19.55 -12.36
CA PRO A 229 11.15 -19.46 -13.62
C PRO A 229 11.14 -18.07 -14.26
N LEU A 230 10.33 -17.13 -13.74
CA LEU A 230 10.20 -15.79 -14.32
C LEU A 230 11.16 -14.75 -13.73
N LEU A 231 11.76 -15.03 -12.57
CA LEU A 231 12.73 -14.14 -11.97
C LEU A 231 14.12 -14.46 -12.52
N GLU A 232 14.65 -13.56 -13.31
CA GLU A 232 15.97 -13.71 -13.90
C GLU A 232 17.05 -13.14 -12.98
N GLN A 233 17.92 -14.01 -12.46
CA GLN A 233 19.11 -13.55 -11.74
C GLN A 233 20.19 -13.19 -12.75
N LYS A 234 20.51 -11.90 -12.85
CA LYS A 234 21.50 -11.37 -13.80
C LYS A 234 22.50 -10.45 -13.12
N PRO A 235 23.75 -10.41 -13.59
CA PRO A 235 24.71 -9.43 -13.09
C PRO A 235 24.28 -8.01 -13.46
N PHE A 236 24.35 -7.11 -12.49
CA PHE A 236 24.18 -5.68 -12.72
C PHE A 236 25.54 -5.04 -12.87
N SER A 237 25.68 -4.17 -13.86
CA SER A 237 26.87 -3.34 -14.06
C SER A 237 26.45 -1.87 -14.23
N PHE A 238 27.39 -0.97 -13.97
CA PHE A 238 27.15 0.47 -13.98
C PHE A 238 28.15 1.10 -14.95
N LYS A 239 27.64 1.61 -16.07
CA LYS A 239 28.45 2.26 -17.11
C LYS A 239 27.85 3.64 -17.39
N ASP A 240 28.67 4.67 -17.41
CA ASP A 240 28.27 6.08 -17.61
C ASP A 240 27.18 6.55 -16.64
N GLY A 241 27.21 5.98 -15.44
CA GLY A 241 26.22 6.22 -14.39
C GLY A 241 24.86 5.55 -14.62
N LYS A 242 24.71 4.69 -15.62
CA LYS A 242 23.46 3.96 -15.93
C LYS A 242 23.58 2.49 -15.57
N VAL A 243 22.45 1.88 -15.24
CA VAL A 243 22.34 0.46 -14.96
C VAL A 243 22.30 -0.35 -16.24
N TRP A 244 23.06 -1.43 -16.28
CA TRP A 244 23.06 -2.46 -17.30
C TRP A 244 22.81 -3.82 -16.64
N ILE A 245 21.96 -4.63 -17.25
CA ILE A 245 21.55 -5.95 -16.74
C ILE A 245 22.03 -7.03 -17.72
N GLY A 246 22.80 -8.00 -17.22
CA GLY A 246 23.47 -8.96 -18.08
C GLY A 246 24.48 -8.28 -19.02
N LYS A 247 24.59 -8.79 -20.23
CA LYS A 247 25.59 -8.28 -21.21
C LYS A 247 25.12 -7.02 -21.92
N ASN A 248 23.85 -6.95 -22.32
CA ASN A 248 23.40 -5.98 -23.34
C ASN A 248 22.08 -5.25 -23.00
N PHE A 249 21.42 -5.55 -21.90
CA PHE A 249 20.15 -4.93 -21.58
C PHE A 249 20.34 -3.68 -20.72
N ARG A 250 19.88 -2.54 -21.22
CA ARG A 250 19.79 -1.27 -20.51
C ARG A 250 18.32 -0.90 -20.37
N PRO A 251 17.75 -0.93 -19.16
CA PRO A 251 16.37 -0.52 -18.96
C PRO A 251 16.19 0.99 -19.14
N ASP A 252 15.00 1.40 -19.56
CA ASP A 252 14.58 2.81 -19.59
C ASP A 252 14.43 3.35 -18.17
N ALA A 253 13.90 2.51 -17.26
CA ALA A 253 13.79 2.81 -15.85
C ALA A 253 13.90 1.57 -14.97
N MET A 254 14.21 1.81 -13.69
CA MET A 254 14.25 0.81 -12.64
C MET A 254 13.02 0.96 -11.75
N ASN A 255 12.27 -0.10 -11.53
CA ASN A 255 11.23 -0.11 -10.51
C ASN A 255 11.83 -0.62 -9.20
N MET A 256 11.88 0.27 -8.20
CA MET A 256 12.44 0.02 -6.87
C MET A 256 11.35 -0.37 -5.85
N SER A 257 10.10 -0.48 -6.26
CA SER A 257 8.96 -0.81 -5.40
C SER A 257 8.93 -2.32 -5.11
N PHE A 258 9.73 -2.76 -4.17
CA PHE A 258 9.77 -4.14 -3.70
C PHE A 258 9.94 -4.19 -2.17
N ALA A 259 9.44 -5.26 -1.57
CA ALA A 259 9.57 -5.43 -0.13
C ALA A 259 11.03 -5.66 0.28
N PHE A 260 11.50 -4.90 1.24
CA PHE A 260 12.79 -5.11 1.87
C PHE A 260 12.72 -4.87 3.39
N THR A 261 13.62 -5.50 4.11
CA THR A 261 13.87 -5.23 5.53
C THR A 261 15.19 -4.47 5.68
N LEU A 262 15.42 -3.89 6.87
CA LEU A 262 16.72 -3.30 7.18
C LEU A 262 17.87 -4.31 7.03
N SER A 263 17.63 -5.58 7.35
CA SER A 263 18.63 -6.65 7.18
C SER A 263 18.95 -6.91 5.69
N ASP A 264 17.96 -6.82 4.81
CA ASP A 264 18.15 -6.95 3.37
C ASP A 264 18.99 -5.79 2.82
N LEU A 265 18.64 -4.57 3.19
CA LEU A 265 19.40 -3.39 2.80
C LEU A 265 20.86 -3.44 3.25
N LYS A 266 21.11 -3.84 4.49
CA LYS A 266 22.47 -4.00 5.03
C LYS A 266 23.25 -5.13 4.34
N ARG A 267 22.58 -6.26 4.11
CA ARG A 267 23.21 -7.43 3.46
C ARG A 267 23.71 -7.09 2.06
N ASP A 268 22.95 -6.32 1.32
CA ASP A 268 23.19 -6.02 -0.08
C ASP A 268 23.55 -4.54 -0.32
N GLN A 269 24.06 -3.83 0.70
CA GLN A 269 24.35 -2.39 0.72
C GLN A 269 25.10 -1.90 -0.52
N ALA A 270 26.18 -2.59 -0.89
CA ALA A 270 27.05 -2.16 -1.99
C ALA A 270 26.33 -2.05 -3.34
N ILE A 271 25.29 -2.87 -3.59
CA ILE A 271 24.52 -2.78 -4.83
C ILE A 271 23.47 -1.67 -4.72
N TYR A 272 22.85 -1.48 -3.51
CA TYR A 272 21.90 -0.39 -3.30
C TYR A 272 22.54 1.00 -3.42
N GLU A 273 23.75 1.20 -2.92
CA GLU A 273 24.51 2.45 -3.10
C GLU A 273 24.65 2.81 -4.57
N LYS A 274 25.00 1.82 -5.40
CA LYS A 274 25.13 2.01 -6.86
C LYS A 274 23.78 2.27 -7.53
N LEU A 275 22.71 1.60 -7.10
CA LEU A 275 21.37 1.82 -7.62
C LEU A 275 20.87 3.22 -7.30
N VAL A 276 21.04 3.67 -6.05
CA VAL A 276 20.64 5.02 -5.59
C VAL A 276 21.42 6.11 -6.35
N SER A 277 22.71 5.91 -6.59
CA SER A 277 23.55 6.87 -7.32
C SER A 277 23.40 6.81 -8.85
N SER A 278 22.63 5.84 -9.36
CA SER A 278 22.43 5.66 -10.80
C SER A 278 21.64 6.81 -11.43
N LYS A 279 22.03 7.20 -12.66
CA LYS A 279 21.30 8.13 -13.53
C LYS A 279 20.12 7.47 -14.25
N THR A 280 19.92 6.15 -14.12
CA THR A 280 18.74 5.47 -14.67
C THR A 280 17.51 5.93 -13.92
N PRO A 281 16.44 6.40 -14.59
CA PRO A 281 15.21 6.81 -13.95
C PRO A 281 14.67 5.74 -12.98
N GLN A 282 14.12 6.15 -11.86
CA GLN A 282 13.62 5.24 -10.84
C GLN A 282 12.11 5.43 -10.66
N TYR A 283 11.38 4.33 -10.69
CA TYR A 283 10.00 4.25 -10.27
C TYR A 283 9.96 3.76 -8.82
N GLY A 284 9.36 4.53 -7.91
CA GLY A 284 9.46 4.30 -6.46
C GLY A 284 10.91 4.49 -5.95
N PRO A 285 11.54 5.68 -6.12
CA PRO A 285 12.91 5.90 -5.68
C PRO A 285 13.01 5.79 -4.15
N LEU A 286 14.09 5.18 -3.64
CA LEU A 286 14.23 4.87 -2.20
C LEU A 286 14.08 6.07 -1.25
N ILE A 287 14.25 7.30 -1.75
CA ILE A 287 14.01 8.50 -0.93
C ILE A 287 12.54 8.60 -0.48
N THR A 288 11.58 8.11 -1.25
CA THR A 288 10.17 8.15 -0.89
C THR A 288 9.83 7.22 0.27
N SER A 289 10.68 6.23 0.54
CA SER A 289 10.57 5.37 1.73
C SER A 289 10.76 6.13 3.05
N LEU A 290 11.39 7.31 3.03
CA LEU A 290 11.50 8.17 4.20
C LEU A 290 10.14 8.65 4.71
N VAL A 291 9.12 8.68 3.84
CA VAL A 291 7.75 9.09 4.16
C VAL A 291 6.75 7.93 4.09
N ALA A 292 7.23 6.70 4.03
CA ALA A 292 6.41 5.49 4.09
C ALA A 292 6.51 4.75 5.45
N SER A 293 7.46 5.13 6.30
CA SER A 293 7.52 4.65 7.69
C SER A 293 6.30 5.16 8.48
N LYS A 294 5.85 4.40 9.48
CA LYS A 294 4.72 4.81 10.34
C LYS A 294 4.98 6.12 11.10
N THR A 295 6.23 6.54 11.24
CA THR A 295 6.58 7.84 11.82
C THR A 295 6.05 9.01 11.00
N VAL A 296 5.74 8.82 9.71
CA VAL A 296 5.09 9.84 8.88
C VAL A 296 3.74 10.28 9.43
N LEU A 297 3.05 9.40 10.16
CA LEU A 297 1.78 9.75 10.81
C LEU A 297 1.97 10.87 11.84
N VAL A 298 3.12 10.93 12.48
CA VAL A 298 3.48 12.03 13.40
C VAL A 298 3.72 13.32 12.62
N LEU A 299 4.45 13.25 11.50
CA LEU A 299 4.69 14.42 10.63
C LEU A 299 3.38 15.01 10.08
N LEU A 300 2.46 14.15 9.65
CA LEU A 300 1.14 14.56 9.18
C LEU A 300 0.32 15.28 10.25
N ASN A 301 0.61 15.07 11.54
CA ASN A 301 -0.01 15.76 12.65
C ASN A 301 0.69 17.07 13.03
N ASP A 302 1.87 17.38 12.48
CA ASP A 302 2.59 18.63 12.72
C ASP A 302 1.94 19.78 11.93
N GLN A 303 1.24 20.66 12.66
CA GLN A 303 0.55 21.80 12.07
C GLN A 303 1.53 22.80 11.42
N THR A 304 2.74 22.92 11.95
CA THR A 304 3.74 23.84 11.40
C THR A 304 4.20 23.35 10.02
N LEU A 305 4.50 22.06 9.90
CA LEU A 305 4.84 21.46 8.62
C LEU A 305 3.69 21.53 7.63
N ARG A 306 2.46 21.26 8.07
CA ARG A 306 1.27 21.37 7.20
C ARG A 306 1.09 22.79 6.68
N ARG A 307 1.26 23.81 7.54
CA ARG A 307 1.21 25.22 7.13
C ARG A 307 2.34 25.58 6.16
N LYS A 308 3.52 25.02 6.33
CA LYS A 308 4.64 25.21 5.38
C LYS A 308 4.30 24.68 3.99
N VAL A 309 3.61 23.52 3.90
CA VAL A 309 3.24 22.89 2.63
C VAL A 309 1.99 23.52 2.00
N PHE A 310 0.94 23.77 2.80
CA PHE A 310 -0.38 24.19 2.30
C PHE A 310 -0.72 25.66 2.53
N GLY A 311 0.15 26.43 3.21
CA GLY A 311 -0.16 27.78 3.62
C GLY A 311 -1.26 27.81 4.69
N LYS A 312 -2.13 28.84 4.64
CA LYS A 312 -3.22 29.01 5.63
C LYS A 312 -4.36 27.99 5.47
N SER A 313 -4.44 27.30 4.34
CA SER A 313 -5.52 26.34 4.06
C SER A 313 -5.10 24.92 4.46
N ASP A 314 -5.01 24.64 5.76
CA ASP A 314 -4.81 23.26 6.24
C ASP A 314 -6.04 22.40 5.91
N LYS A 315 -5.94 21.56 4.90
CA LYS A 315 -7.04 20.75 4.38
C LYS A 315 -7.02 19.30 4.86
N LEU A 316 -5.94 18.87 5.51
CA LEU A 316 -5.73 17.48 5.91
C LEU A 316 -6.49 17.05 7.18
N GLY A 317 -6.98 18.00 7.99
CA GLY A 317 -7.41 17.73 9.38
C GLY A 317 -8.38 16.58 9.58
N ALA A 318 -9.35 16.39 8.70
CA ALA A 318 -10.39 15.36 8.87
C ALA A 318 -9.93 13.95 8.42
N ALA A 319 -8.92 13.86 7.54
CA ALA A 319 -8.41 12.61 7.00
C ALA A 319 -7.24 12.01 7.82
N ILE A 320 -6.75 12.74 8.83
CA ILE A 320 -5.59 12.35 9.63
C ILE A 320 -6.01 12.04 11.06
N LEU A 321 -5.69 10.84 11.52
CA LEU A 321 -5.86 10.46 12.91
C LEU A 321 -4.73 11.06 13.77
N PRO A 322 -5.02 11.54 14.99
CA PRO A 322 -3.99 11.96 15.93
C PRO A 322 -2.92 10.87 16.12
N ALA A 323 -1.67 11.25 15.93
CA ALA A 323 -0.53 10.37 16.10
C ALA A 323 0.64 11.10 16.78
N TYR A 324 1.38 10.38 17.60
CA TYR A 324 2.46 10.91 18.45
C TYR A 324 3.64 9.95 18.44
N SER A 325 4.86 10.48 18.57
CA SER A 325 5.98 9.62 18.97
C SER A 325 5.72 9.04 20.35
N LEU A 326 6.12 7.79 20.59
CA LEU A 326 6.06 7.24 21.95
C LEU A 326 7.00 8.01 22.89
N SER A 327 8.15 8.46 22.40
CA SER A 327 9.09 9.28 23.16
C SER A 327 8.42 10.56 23.68
N GLY A 328 8.41 10.74 25.00
CA GLY A 328 7.77 11.89 25.67
C GLY A 328 6.24 11.80 25.79
N ASN A 329 5.61 10.70 25.37
CA ASN A 329 4.16 10.50 25.47
C ASN A 329 3.76 9.21 26.21
N GLU A 330 4.65 8.65 27.00
CA GLU A 330 4.44 7.38 27.72
C GLU A 330 3.25 7.44 28.70
N GLU A 331 3.03 8.60 29.33
CA GLU A 331 1.91 8.79 30.26
C GLU A 331 0.56 8.80 29.54
N LYS A 332 0.50 9.33 28.32
CA LYS A 332 -0.73 9.24 27.50
C LYS A 332 -1.16 7.80 27.28
N VAL A 333 -0.19 6.89 27.14
CA VAL A 333 -0.51 5.47 26.96
C VAL A 333 -1.23 4.93 28.19
N ARG A 334 -0.73 5.23 29.38
CA ARG A 334 -1.31 4.72 30.64
C ARG A 334 -2.73 5.22 30.89
N SER A 335 -3.00 6.47 30.54
CA SER A 335 -4.31 7.10 30.74
C SER A 335 -5.33 6.78 29.64
N HIS A 336 -4.89 6.44 28.40
CA HIS A 336 -5.76 6.28 27.23
C HIS A 336 -5.52 4.98 26.44
N VAL A 337 -5.12 3.91 27.14
CA VAL A 337 -4.79 2.59 26.53
C VAL A 337 -5.86 2.08 25.57
N SER A 338 -7.14 2.24 25.95
CA SER A 338 -8.28 1.77 25.13
C SER A 338 -8.45 2.53 23.82
N GLU A 339 -7.87 3.74 23.71
CA GLU A 339 -8.03 4.66 22.59
C GLU A 339 -6.82 4.68 21.64
N LEU A 340 -5.75 3.99 22.00
CA LEU A 340 -4.49 4.06 21.28
C LEU A 340 -4.08 2.73 20.66
N VAL A 341 -3.34 2.84 19.55
CA VAL A 341 -2.62 1.76 18.88
C VAL A 341 -1.14 2.10 18.92
N LEU A 342 -0.32 1.17 19.39
CA LEU A 342 1.14 1.27 19.37
C LEU A 342 1.67 0.54 18.12
N LYS A 343 2.45 1.23 17.30
CA LYS A 343 3.02 0.72 16.06
C LYS A 343 4.52 0.95 16.03
N HIS A 344 5.30 -0.06 15.61
CA HIS A 344 6.72 0.15 15.33
C HIS A 344 6.89 0.88 13.99
N ALA A 345 7.84 1.81 13.92
CA ALA A 345 8.11 2.64 12.74
C ALA A 345 8.24 1.81 11.46
N ASP A 346 9.05 0.78 11.50
CA ASP A 346 9.39 -0.06 10.34
C ASP A 346 8.69 -1.43 10.37
N GLY A 347 7.63 -1.59 11.18
CA GLY A 347 6.83 -2.82 11.23
C GLY A 347 5.95 -2.99 9.99
N PHE A 348 5.85 -4.19 9.44
CA PHE A 348 5.03 -4.53 8.27
C PHE A 348 4.08 -5.70 8.56
N GLY A 349 3.08 -5.91 7.68
CA GLY A 349 2.17 -7.06 7.74
C GLY A 349 1.33 -7.16 9.03
N GLY A 350 1.07 -6.03 9.74
CA GLY A 350 0.39 -6.05 11.05
C GLY A 350 1.23 -6.58 12.20
N MET A 351 2.45 -7.04 11.92
CA MET A 351 3.43 -7.36 12.96
C MET A 351 3.82 -6.08 13.69
N GLN A 352 4.09 -6.18 14.99
CA GLN A 352 4.46 -5.03 15.82
C GLN A 352 3.38 -3.91 15.87
N VAL A 353 2.11 -4.30 15.78
CA VAL A 353 0.94 -3.45 16.06
C VAL A 353 0.25 -4.00 17.30
N PHE A 354 0.16 -3.19 18.36
CA PHE A 354 -0.35 -3.59 19.67
C PHE A 354 -1.48 -2.69 20.14
N MET A 355 -2.48 -3.27 20.77
CA MET A 355 -3.68 -2.60 21.29
C MET A 355 -4.05 -3.14 22.67
N ASP A 356 -4.75 -2.33 23.43
CA ASP A 356 -5.34 -2.72 24.73
C ASP A 356 -4.28 -3.33 25.69
N LYS A 357 -4.54 -4.49 26.23
CA LYS A 357 -3.63 -5.18 27.17
C LYS A 357 -2.27 -5.53 26.55
N GLU A 358 -2.25 -5.83 25.23
CA GLU A 358 -1.00 -6.13 24.52
C GLU A 358 -0.12 -4.88 24.40
N LEU A 359 -0.73 -3.70 24.22
CA LEU A 359 -0.02 -2.43 24.17
C LEU A 359 0.74 -2.18 25.49
N VAL A 360 0.05 -2.30 26.64
CA VAL A 360 0.70 -2.12 27.95
C VAL A 360 1.82 -3.12 28.17
N LYS A 361 1.57 -4.40 27.88
CA LYS A 361 2.58 -5.45 27.98
C LYS A 361 3.80 -5.18 27.10
N ARG A 362 3.59 -4.62 25.91
CA ARG A 362 4.68 -4.28 24.98
C ARG A 362 5.43 -3.05 25.46
N LEU A 363 4.73 -1.99 25.86
CA LEU A 363 5.34 -0.76 26.37
C LEU A 363 6.37 -1.03 27.46
N ASN A 364 6.04 -1.88 28.43
CA ASN A 364 6.93 -2.24 29.53
C ASN A 364 8.20 -3.00 29.09
N LYS A 365 8.25 -3.47 27.84
CA LYS A 365 9.39 -4.20 27.27
C LYS A 365 10.23 -3.38 26.32
N ILE A 366 9.80 -2.17 25.96
CA ILE A 366 10.54 -1.30 25.04
C ILE A 366 11.54 -0.47 25.87
N PRO A 367 12.83 -0.57 25.58
CA PRO A 367 13.83 0.28 26.22
C PRO A 367 13.56 1.76 25.92
N LYS A 368 13.76 2.63 26.91
CA LYS A 368 13.49 4.09 26.75
C LYS A 368 14.22 4.73 25.56
N ASN A 369 15.46 4.32 25.34
CA ASN A 369 16.26 4.80 24.20
C ASN A 369 15.74 4.35 22.82
N LYS A 370 14.74 3.46 22.78
CA LYS A 370 14.08 2.98 21.56
C LYS A 370 12.64 3.51 21.40
N HIS A 371 12.17 4.37 22.31
CA HIS A 371 10.82 4.91 22.21
C HIS A 371 10.59 5.74 20.93
N HIS A 372 11.63 6.37 20.37
CA HIS A 372 11.56 7.11 19.12
C HIS A 372 11.24 6.22 17.90
N GLU A 373 11.49 4.91 17.99
CA GLU A 373 11.14 3.92 16.96
C GLU A 373 9.64 3.54 16.98
N TRP A 374 8.83 4.12 17.87
CA TRP A 374 7.44 3.73 18.08
C TRP A 374 6.48 4.91 17.96
N VAL A 375 5.34 4.65 17.34
CA VAL A 375 4.26 5.62 17.11
C VAL A 375 3.01 5.19 17.85
N LEU A 376 2.39 6.14 18.54
CA LEU A 376 1.06 6.04 19.12
C LEU A 376 0.07 6.69 18.15
N GLN A 377 -0.91 5.96 17.69
CA GLN A 377 -1.98 6.49 16.84
C GLN A 377 -3.32 6.30 17.55
N GLN A 378 -4.19 7.31 17.47
CA GLN A 378 -5.56 7.17 17.95
C GLN A 378 -6.28 6.05 17.20
N LYS A 379 -7.00 5.21 17.92
CA LYS A 379 -7.87 4.20 17.34
C LYS A 379 -9.01 4.87 16.56
N THR A 380 -9.35 4.27 15.43
CA THR A 380 -10.60 4.59 14.74
C THR A 380 -11.51 3.37 14.66
N LYS A 381 -12.78 3.61 14.40
CA LYS A 381 -13.76 2.54 14.22
C LYS A 381 -13.80 2.18 12.74
N LEU A 382 -13.29 0.98 12.40
CA LEU A 382 -13.46 0.44 11.05
C LEU A 382 -14.92 0.06 10.83
N ASN A 383 -15.46 0.35 9.67
CA ASN A 383 -16.78 -0.13 9.30
C ASN A 383 -16.86 -1.65 9.25
N THR A 384 -18.01 -2.20 9.51
CA THR A 384 -18.30 -3.61 9.27
C THR A 384 -19.01 -3.76 7.93
N ILE A 385 -18.62 -4.80 7.19
CA ILE A 385 -19.22 -5.18 5.92
C ILE A 385 -19.68 -6.64 5.99
N ASP A 386 -20.55 -7.02 5.08
CA ASP A 386 -20.87 -8.41 4.85
C ASP A 386 -19.84 -9.03 3.88
N VAL A 387 -19.34 -10.20 4.22
CA VAL A 387 -18.48 -11.01 3.35
C VAL A 387 -19.08 -12.41 3.19
N ASN A 388 -18.79 -13.03 2.06
CA ASN A 388 -19.14 -14.41 1.79
C ASN A 388 -17.93 -15.11 1.17
N GLY A 389 -17.26 -15.96 1.95
CA GLY A 389 -16.12 -16.73 1.49
C GLY A 389 -16.54 -17.99 0.74
N MET A 390 -15.62 -18.60 0.00
CA MET A 390 -15.84 -19.83 -0.76
C MET A 390 -16.34 -20.98 0.12
N LEU A 391 -15.65 -21.21 1.24
CA LEU A 391 -15.94 -22.29 2.18
C LEU A 391 -16.76 -21.83 3.39
N SER A 392 -16.91 -20.52 3.59
CA SER A 392 -17.57 -19.95 4.76
C SER A 392 -18.94 -19.40 4.43
N ARG A 393 -19.87 -19.47 5.40
CA ARG A 393 -21.14 -18.76 5.29
C ARG A 393 -20.92 -17.26 5.44
N ARG A 394 -21.85 -16.46 4.91
CA ARG A 394 -21.88 -15.01 5.09
C ARG A 394 -21.57 -14.60 6.54
N LYS A 395 -20.61 -13.74 6.71
CA LYS A 395 -20.16 -13.21 8.00
C LYS A 395 -20.09 -11.68 7.94
N LYS A 396 -20.43 -11.06 9.05
CA LYS A 396 -20.16 -9.65 9.28
C LYS A 396 -18.74 -9.50 9.83
N VAL A 397 -17.94 -8.66 9.21
CA VAL A 397 -16.52 -8.46 9.54
C VAL A 397 -16.16 -6.99 9.53
N ILE A 398 -15.11 -6.58 10.24
CA ILE A 398 -14.54 -5.25 10.07
C ILE A 398 -13.71 -5.21 8.80
N SER A 399 -13.63 -4.01 8.19
CA SER A 399 -12.89 -3.83 6.94
C SER A 399 -12.20 -2.48 6.89
N ASP A 400 -10.99 -2.45 6.30
CA ASP A 400 -10.31 -1.25 5.87
C ASP A 400 -10.55 -0.97 4.37
N LEU A 401 -9.91 0.08 3.89
CA LEU A 401 -9.86 0.44 2.47
C LEU A 401 -8.41 0.73 2.08
N GLY A 402 -7.83 -0.12 1.25
CA GLY A 402 -6.57 0.14 0.56
C GLY A 402 -6.83 0.97 -0.69
N VAL A 403 -6.18 2.11 -0.80
CA VAL A 403 -6.30 3.02 -1.95
C VAL A 403 -4.96 3.06 -2.67
N PHE A 404 -4.93 2.66 -3.93
CA PHE A 404 -3.72 2.68 -4.76
C PHE A 404 -3.62 4.01 -5.50
N ILE A 405 -2.51 4.69 -5.29
CA ILE A 405 -2.24 6.03 -5.81
C ILE A 405 -1.02 5.94 -6.73
N HIS A 406 -1.13 6.51 -7.91
CA HIS A 406 -0.05 6.65 -8.88
C HIS A 406 0.27 8.11 -9.08
N TYR A 407 1.56 8.46 -9.01
CA TYR A 407 1.98 9.85 -9.09
C TYR A 407 3.21 10.03 -9.97
N ASP A 408 3.29 11.20 -10.54
CA ASP A 408 4.47 11.75 -11.18
C ASP A 408 4.58 13.22 -10.73
N TRP A 409 5.65 13.51 -9.96
CA TRP A 409 5.85 14.77 -9.27
C TRP A 409 7.15 15.40 -9.71
N GLN A 410 7.09 16.63 -10.15
CA GLN A 410 8.24 17.37 -10.60
C GLN A 410 8.09 18.86 -10.24
N ASP A 411 9.18 19.50 -9.81
CA ASP A 411 9.23 20.93 -9.50
C ASP A 411 8.11 21.39 -8.54
N GLY A 412 7.83 20.59 -7.52
CA GLY A 412 6.86 20.91 -6.48
C GLY A 412 5.38 20.73 -6.88
N LYS A 413 5.08 20.05 -8.00
CA LYS A 413 3.72 19.82 -8.48
C LYS A 413 3.53 18.46 -9.16
N PHE A 414 2.29 18.00 -9.19
CA PHE A 414 1.94 16.83 -9.98
C PHE A 414 1.97 17.15 -11.49
N THR A 415 2.69 16.35 -12.24
CA THR A 415 2.51 16.20 -13.67
C THR A 415 1.50 15.08 -13.97
N HIS A 416 1.31 14.18 -13.00
CA HIS A 416 0.24 13.19 -12.99
C HIS A 416 -0.12 12.80 -11.55
N PHE A 417 -1.42 12.60 -11.33
CA PHE A 417 -1.98 12.03 -10.11
C PHE A 417 -3.23 11.23 -10.46
N GLU A 418 -3.29 9.99 -10.00
CA GLU A 418 -4.42 9.10 -10.24
C GLU A 418 -4.66 8.20 -9.02
N VAL A 419 -5.90 8.09 -8.57
CA VAL A 419 -6.32 6.96 -7.73
C VAL A 419 -6.70 5.82 -8.66
N GLY A 420 -5.75 4.91 -8.88
CA GLY A 420 -5.87 3.86 -9.90
C GLY A 420 -6.65 2.64 -9.44
N GLY A 421 -6.91 2.51 -8.13
CA GLY A 421 -7.66 1.36 -7.65
C GLY A 421 -7.99 1.37 -6.16
N LEU A 422 -8.89 0.47 -5.81
CA LEU A 422 -9.36 0.23 -4.44
C LEU A 422 -9.34 -1.26 -4.13
N MET A 423 -9.00 -1.61 -2.91
CA MET A 423 -9.18 -2.95 -2.34
C MET A 423 -9.63 -2.84 -0.89
N SER A 424 -10.20 -3.89 -0.34
CA SER A 424 -10.45 -3.99 1.09
C SER A 424 -9.85 -5.27 1.64
N ARG A 425 -9.40 -5.18 2.89
CA ARG A 425 -9.10 -6.35 3.71
C ARG A 425 -10.11 -6.41 4.83
N ALA A 426 -10.49 -7.62 5.23
CA ALA A 426 -11.55 -7.79 6.20
C ALA A 426 -11.26 -8.94 7.16
N THR A 427 -11.69 -8.81 8.43
CA THR A 427 -11.48 -9.86 9.44
C THR A 427 -12.55 -9.83 10.55
N ASN A 428 -12.77 -10.97 11.15
CA ASN A 428 -13.53 -11.11 12.40
C ASN A 428 -12.65 -11.45 13.61
N LYS A 429 -11.34 -11.61 13.41
CA LYS A 429 -10.36 -12.06 14.41
C LYS A 429 -9.63 -10.90 15.11
N GLY A 430 -10.32 -9.82 15.45
CA GLY A 430 -9.71 -8.65 16.09
C GLY A 430 -9.76 -7.41 15.20
N LEU A 431 -8.83 -6.45 15.41
CA LEU A 431 -8.78 -5.20 14.65
C LEU A 431 -7.68 -5.19 13.55
N LYS A 432 -6.91 -6.26 13.43
CA LYS A 432 -5.86 -6.39 12.41
C LYS A 432 -6.46 -7.04 11.17
N VAL A 433 -6.69 -6.26 10.13
CA VAL A 433 -7.37 -6.71 8.89
C VAL A 433 -6.44 -7.37 7.87
N ASN A 434 -5.17 -7.61 8.19
CA ASN A 434 -4.23 -8.19 7.24
C ASN A 434 -4.54 -9.64 6.87
N VAL A 435 -4.35 -9.97 5.60
CA VAL A 435 -4.49 -11.34 5.07
C VAL A 435 -3.52 -12.29 5.78
N SER A 436 -2.27 -11.89 5.99
CA SER A 436 -1.27 -12.66 6.76
C SER A 436 -1.69 -12.99 8.21
N SER A 437 -2.70 -12.32 8.74
CA SER A 437 -3.30 -12.58 10.05
C SER A 437 -4.64 -13.33 9.95
N GLY A 438 -4.94 -13.95 8.82
CA GLY A 438 -6.18 -14.68 8.54
C GLY A 438 -7.37 -13.76 8.21
N GLY A 439 -7.10 -12.62 7.59
CA GLY A 439 -8.09 -11.76 6.97
C GLY A 439 -8.40 -12.20 5.53
N LEU A 440 -9.47 -11.63 4.97
CA LEU A 440 -9.91 -11.82 3.59
C LEU A 440 -9.55 -10.60 2.75
N GLN A 441 -9.28 -10.80 1.47
CA GLN A 441 -9.33 -9.76 0.46
C GLN A 441 -10.75 -9.61 -0.08
N VAL A 442 -11.17 -8.38 -0.30
CA VAL A 442 -12.52 -8.05 -0.79
C VAL A 442 -12.36 -7.08 -1.96
N ALA A 443 -12.85 -7.47 -3.13
CA ALA A 443 -12.91 -6.56 -4.28
C ALA A 443 -13.76 -5.33 -3.93
N VAL A 444 -13.31 -4.16 -4.32
CA VAL A 444 -14.03 -2.89 -4.11
C VAL A 444 -14.39 -2.31 -5.47
N MET A 445 -15.66 -2.01 -5.67
CA MET A 445 -16.16 -1.37 -6.89
C MET A 445 -16.98 -0.13 -6.53
N LEU A 446 -17.03 0.82 -7.44
CA LEU A 446 -17.82 2.04 -7.25
C LEU A 446 -19.21 1.81 -7.83
N GLU A 447 -20.24 1.84 -6.98
CA GLU A 447 -21.63 1.73 -7.43
C GLU A 447 -22.12 3.05 -8.01
N LYS A 448 -22.54 3.02 -9.27
CA LYS A 448 -23.19 4.16 -9.93
C LYS A 448 -24.49 4.50 -9.19
N GLY A 449 -24.78 5.77 -9.01
CA GLY A 449 -26.07 6.20 -8.49
C GLY A 449 -27.23 5.66 -9.35
N CYS A 450 -28.29 5.19 -8.70
CA CYS A 450 -29.54 4.89 -9.37
C CYS A 450 -30.24 6.17 -9.76
#